data_50ab22004926eee9cf8fe40f688dc336
#
_entry.id   50ab22004926eee9cf8fe40f688dc336
#
_cell.length_a   1.000
_cell.length_b   1.000
_cell.length_c   1.000
_cell.angle_alpha   90.00
_cell.angle_beta   90.00
_cell.angle_gamma   90.00
#
_symmetry.space_group_name_H-M   'P 1'
#
loop_
_entity.id
_entity.type
_entity.pdbx_description
1 polymer ?
#
loop_
_entity_poly.entity_id
_entity_poly.type
_entity_poly.pdbx_seq_one_letter_code
_entity_poly.pdbx_strand_id
1 'polypeptide(L)'
;MIRKTKSLFTMLALIAMIALLLAACSSNSNNTNNTPASSKGSEEPSASASPAEGSKETAAADSGNDHSEEVKLVGYLLGEAPKGMPDVMAALNEKLKKDINATLEINYIGWGDIAAKYPLILASGEDVDFVFTADWNFYVPEANKGSFKELTQEMFQKYMPKYAAKQDPAAYKAAQVNGKQYMIPTTTPDRKVGVIVLRKDVMEKAGLTNPTKISELGPYFAEIKKDYPNMIPLNLDSQYDLPAPFGALVQEKFAYAGAPLDSGDPSGVGNYTDQEDATGKILSMTDEPVQGAFKYAAGIMKQWYDAGYVNKNPYSNKIRSKDNFCDGKSGVAFGNSIDIQATLSSCQDKNIDTYIMPVLSPTGHAPSNSWLNNGVAIAANSKHPERAMEALDLIMENQDYVFNAYYGIEGKNYVLTADDKLALPDGVTAADNTYPPDAAGFWFVDKDYFKPSASWTDSYIELNNKIKDFLQPIPYLGFTFNTDNVKTEIANLKNVSTQYFMPLAIGAVKDVDKQFDSLNSKMKAAGVDKVKTELETQASAFLAAKG
;
A
#
# COMPACT_ATOMS: atom_id res chain seq x y z
N MET A 1 -26.68 13.80 50.20
CA MET A 1 -26.07 12.49 50.54
C MET A 1 -26.57 11.32 49.65
N ILE A 2 -27.31 11.56 48.54
CA ILE A 2 -28.00 10.51 47.73
C ILE A 2 -27.31 10.28 46.35
N ARG A 3 -26.21 10.95 46.03
CA ARG A 3 -25.54 10.84 44.71
C ARG A 3 -24.29 9.95 44.67
N LYS A 4 -23.77 9.45 45.81
CA LYS A 4 -22.58 8.59 45.90
C LYS A 4 -22.90 7.08 45.96
N THR A 5 -24.15 6.68 46.19
CA THR A 5 -24.52 5.26 46.30
C THR A 5 -24.88 4.61 44.97
N LYS A 6 -25.22 5.36 43.91
CA LYS A 6 -25.53 4.80 42.56
C LYS A 6 -24.28 4.39 41.75
N SER A 7 -23.14 5.00 42.03
CA SER A 7 -21.85 4.67 41.35
C SER A 7 -21.24 3.36 41.84
N LEU A 8 -21.49 3.00 43.09
CA LEU A 8 -20.92 1.77 43.68
C LEU A 8 -21.66 0.50 43.22
N PHE A 9 -22.99 0.61 42.98
CA PHE A 9 -23.78 -0.51 42.47
C PHE A 9 -23.54 -0.82 40.99
N THR A 10 -23.25 0.16 40.17
CA THR A 10 -22.89 -0.06 38.75
C THR A 10 -21.49 -0.67 38.60
N MET A 11 -20.54 -0.39 39.49
CA MET A 11 -19.20 -0.98 39.45
C MET A 11 -19.19 -2.44 39.93
N LEU A 12 -20.04 -2.81 40.92
CA LEU A 12 -20.20 -4.21 41.35
C LEU A 12 -20.92 -5.08 40.32
N ALA A 13 -21.87 -4.53 39.55
CA ALA A 13 -22.58 -5.27 38.49
C ALA A 13 -21.65 -5.59 37.30
N LEU A 14 -20.67 -4.71 36.99
CA LEU A 14 -19.69 -4.97 35.92
C LEU A 14 -18.68 -6.05 36.31
N ILE A 15 -18.27 -6.14 37.58
CA ILE A 15 -17.32 -7.16 38.07
C ILE A 15 -17.99 -8.55 38.13
N ALA A 16 -19.27 -8.62 38.39
CA ALA A 16 -20.02 -9.88 38.42
C ALA A 16 -20.26 -10.48 37.00
N MET A 17 -20.26 -9.64 35.93
CA MET A 17 -20.43 -10.11 34.55
C MET A 17 -19.11 -10.67 33.96
N ILE A 18 -17.97 -10.24 34.46
CA ILE A 18 -16.64 -10.73 34.00
C ILE A 18 -16.31 -12.09 34.64
N ALA A 19 -16.88 -12.42 35.80
CA ALA A 19 -16.61 -13.69 36.50
C ALA A 19 -17.42 -14.89 35.93
N LEU A 20 -18.39 -14.67 35.05
CA LEU A 20 -19.24 -15.74 34.45
C LEU A 20 -18.70 -16.24 33.09
N LEU A 21 -17.65 -15.65 32.54
CA LEU A 21 -17.07 -16.04 31.25
C LEU A 21 -15.82 -16.95 31.35
N LEU A 22 -15.43 -17.39 32.56
CA LEU A 22 -14.22 -18.20 32.78
C LEU A 22 -14.50 -19.66 33.19
N ALA A 23 -15.72 -20.16 33.07
CA ALA A 23 -16.10 -21.50 33.55
C ALA A 23 -16.68 -22.42 32.46
N ALA A 24 -16.10 -22.46 31.27
CA ALA A 24 -16.50 -23.43 30.25
C ALA A 24 -15.32 -23.81 29.36
N CYS A 25 -14.42 -24.66 29.87
CA CYS A 25 -13.58 -25.54 29.05
C CYS A 25 -12.85 -26.53 29.98
N SER A 26 -13.44 -27.71 30.19
CA SER A 26 -12.68 -28.90 30.61
C SER A 26 -13.47 -30.17 30.29
N SER A 27 -12.73 -31.13 29.74
CA SER A 27 -12.99 -32.58 29.57
C SER A 27 -13.45 -32.99 28.15
N ASN A 28 -12.99 -34.05 27.53
CA ASN A 28 -12.01 -35.10 27.87
C ASN A 28 -11.78 -35.98 26.62
N SER A 29 -10.56 -36.40 26.46
CA SER A 29 -9.93 -37.56 25.84
C SER A 29 -10.72 -38.76 25.30
N ASN A 30 -10.24 -39.36 24.18
CA ASN A 30 -9.61 -40.68 23.99
C ASN A 30 -9.83 -41.23 22.56
N ASN A 31 -8.77 -41.40 21.81
CA ASN A 31 -8.02 -42.64 21.49
C ASN A 31 -8.74 -43.71 20.64
N THR A 32 -8.22 -44.04 19.45
CA THR A 32 -7.55 -45.31 19.10
C THR A 32 -7.22 -45.43 17.59
N ASN A 33 -6.02 -45.90 17.37
CA ASN A 33 -5.32 -46.43 16.20
C ASN A 33 -6.15 -47.28 15.22
N ASN A 34 -5.79 -47.22 13.91
CA ASN A 34 -5.22 -48.37 13.18
C ASN A 34 -4.86 -48.04 11.73
N THR A 35 -3.63 -48.27 11.36
CA THR A 35 -3.11 -48.60 10.02
C THR A 35 -3.00 -50.14 9.93
N PRO A 36 -2.80 -50.83 8.78
CA PRO A 36 -2.08 -50.50 7.57
C PRO A 36 -2.48 -51.21 6.22
N ALA A 37 -1.66 -50.92 5.17
CA ALA A 37 -1.18 -51.77 4.07
C ALA A 37 -1.93 -51.73 2.73
N SER A 38 -1.31 -51.19 1.69
CA SER A 38 -0.39 -51.78 0.68
C SER A 38 -1.03 -52.64 -0.43
N SER A 39 -0.87 -52.22 -1.70
CA SER A 39 -0.20 -52.91 -2.79
C SER A 39 -0.55 -52.36 -4.17
N LYS A 40 0.42 -51.91 -4.92
CA LYS A 40 1.04 -52.37 -6.18
C LYS A 40 0.12 -52.70 -7.37
N GLY A 41 0.51 -52.13 -8.50
CA GLY A 41 0.27 -52.71 -9.84
C GLY A 41 0.46 -51.73 -10.99
N SER A 42 1.57 -51.86 -11.65
CA SER A 42 2.05 -51.29 -12.90
C SER A 42 1.15 -51.63 -14.10
N GLU A 43 1.16 -50.79 -15.15
CA GLU A 43 1.62 -51.12 -16.50
C GLU A 43 1.20 -50.03 -17.53
N GLU A 44 2.20 -49.50 -18.23
CA GLU A 44 2.09 -48.89 -19.56
C GLU A 44 2.03 -50.03 -20.62
N PRO A 45 1.72 -49.79 -21.93
CA PRO A 45 2.35 -48.80 -22.79
C PRO A 45 1.55 -48.28 -24.04
N SER A 46 2.01 -47.17 -24.56
CA SER A 46 2.46 -46.91 -25.95
C SER A 46 1.51 -46.81 -27.16
N ALA A 47 1.71 -45.67 -27.84
CA ALA A 47 2.00 -45.42 -29.26
C ALA A 47 0.92 -44.86 -30.20
N SER A 48 1.22 -43.65 -30.67
CA SER A 48 1.39 -43.21 -32.07
C SER A 48 0.20 -42.99 -33.00
N ALA A 49 -0.02 -41.75 -33.44
CA ALA A 49 0.16 -41.24 -34.80
C ALA A 49 -0.49 -39.86 -35.02
N SER A 50 0.29 -38.90 -35.53
CA SER A 50 -0.14 -37.67 -36.25
C SER A 50 -0.20 -38.02 -37.78
N PRO A 51 -0.64 -37.09 -38.70
CA PRO A 51 -0.99 -35.67 -38.60
C PRO A 51 -2.21 -35.25 -39.51
N ALA A 52 -2.70 -33.99 -39.33
CA ALA A 52 -3.09 -33.13 -40.47
C ALA A 52 -3.39 -31.68 -40.01
N GLU A 53 -2.82 -30.73 -40.73
CA GLU A 53 -2.96 -29.29 -40.62
C GLU A 53 -4.39 -28.79 -40.84
N GLY A 54 -4.74 -27.72 -40.10
CA GLY A 54 -5.94 -26.93 -40.33
C GLY A 54 -5.96 -25.71 -39.41
N SER A 55 -5.60 -24.57 -39.97
CA SER A 55 -5.67 -23.25 -39.32
C SER A 55 -7.06 -22.99 -38.76
N LYS A 56 -7.15 -22.73 -37.46
CA LYS A 56 -8.31 -22.10 -36.82
C LYS A 56 -7.85 -21.16 -35.73
N GLU A 57 -8.55 -20.02 -35.65
CA GLU A 57 -8.56 -19.03 -34.61
C GLU A 57 -8.20 -19.58 -33.23
N THR A 58 -7.29 -18.94 -32.57
CA THR A 58 -6.92 -19.22 -31.18
C THR A 58 -8.08 -18.91 -30.24
N ALA A 59 -8.95 -19.91 -30.07
CA ALA A 59 -9.77 -20.00 -28.87
C ALA A 59 -8.83 -20.15 -27.67
N ALA A 60 -9.15 -19.46 -26.58
CA ALA A 60 -8.45 -19.56 -25.30
C ALA A 60 -8.20 -21.05 -24.99
N ALA A 61 -6.97 -21.37 -24.60
CA ALA A 61 -6.63 -22.73 -24.17
C ALA A 61 -7.54 -23.07 -22.98
N ASP A 62 -8.40 -24.07 -23.16
CA ASP A 62 -9.12 -24.71 -22.08
C ASP A 62 -8.07 -25.29 -21.11
N SER A 63 -7.98 -24.70 -19.92
CA SER A 63 -6.99 -25.08 -18.90
C SER A 63 -7.22 -26.50 -18.34
N GLY A 64 -8.27 -27.19 -18.77
CA GLY A 64 -8.66 -28.50 -18.25
C GLY A 64 -9.13 -28.47 -16.79
N ASN A 65 -9.40 -27.29 -16.24
CA ASN A 65 -9.92 -27.11 -14.88
C ASN A 65 -11.45 -27.34 -14.86
N ASP A 66 -11.95 -27.93 -13.78
CA ASP A 66 -13.38 -28.22 -13.64
C ASP A 66 -14.16 -26.94 -13.27
N HIS A 67 -14.95 -26.45 -14.21
CA HIS A 67 -15.86 -25.31 -14.03
C HIS A 67 -17.34 -25.73 -13.97
N SER A 68 -17.64 -26.99 -13.67
CA SER A 68 -19.01 -27.52 -13.63
C SER A 68 -19.87 -26.89 -12.52
N GLU A 69 -19.24 -26.52 -11.39
CA GLU A 69 -19.93 -25.87 -10.27
C GLU A 69 -19.70 -24.36 -10.31
N GLU A 70 -20.79 -23.60 -10.05
CA GLU A 70 -20.70 -22.16 -9.86
C GLU A 70 -20.09 -21.85 -8.48
N VAL A 71 -19.04 -21.03 -8.46
CA VAL A 71 -18.34 -20.64 -7.25
C VAL A 71 -18.52 -19.16 -6.97
N LYS A 72 -18.88 -18.82 -5.73
CA LYS A 72 -18.84 -17.45 -5.24
C LYS A 72 -17.53 -17.20 -4.50
N LEU A 73 -16.74 -16.26 -5.00
CA LEU A 73 -15.47 -15.83 -4.42
C LEU A 73 -15.67 -14.57 -3.59
N VAL A 74 -14.90 -14.43 -2.52
CA VAL A 74 -14.91 -13.26 -1.63
C VAL A 74 -13.50 -12.67 -1.53
N GLY A 75 -13.35 -11.42 -1.96
CA GLY A 75 -12.10 -10.66 -1.88
C GLY A 75 -12.19 -9.46 -0.95
N TYR A 76 -11.07 -9.07 -0.35
CA TYR A 76 -10.94 -7.85 0.44
C TYR A 76 -9.89 -6.93 -0.18
N LEU A 77 -10.30 -5.67 -0.44
CA LEU A 77 -9.43 -4.60 -0.91
C LEU A 77 -9.33 -3.49 0.16
N LEU A 78 -8.46 -2.52 -0.08
CA LEU A 78 -8.25 -1.40 0.83
C LEU A 78 -8.93 -0.13 0.34
N GLY A 79 -9.34 0.72 1.26
CA GLY A 79 -10.00 1.99 0.97
C GLY A 79 -11.51 1.90 1.08
N GLU A 80 -12.19 2.69 0.26
CA GLU A 80 -13.66 2.77 0.24
C GLU A 80 -14.17 2.37 -1.15
N ALA A 81 -15.30 1.67 -1.19
CA ALA A 81 -15.93 1.31 -2.45
C ALA A 81 -16.36 2.55 -3.23
N PRO A 82 -15.95 2.72 -4.50
CA PRO A 82 -16.50 3.76 -5.36
C PRO A 82 -18.02 3.60 -5.51
N LYS A 83 -18.74 4.70 -5.71
CA LYS A 83 -20.21 4.67 -5.86
C LYS A 83 -20.67 3.78 -7.02
N GLY A 84 -19.87 3.69 -8.09
CA GLY A 84 -20.13 2.84 -9.27
C GLY A 84 -19.75 1.38 -9.10
N MET A 85 -19.17 0.98 -7.95
CA MET A 85 -18.71 -0.39 -7.71
C MET A 85 -19.77 -1.47 -7.97
N PRO A 86 -21.05 -1.32 -7.57
CA PRO A 86 -22.07 -2.34 -7.86
C PRO A 86 -22.24 -2.64 -9.35
N ASP A 87 -22.23 -1.61 -10.20
CA ASP A 87 -22.40 -1.79 -11.65
C ASP A 87 -21.17 -2.41 -12.30
N VAL A 88 -19.98 -1.99 -11.85
CA VAL A 88 -18.71 -2.56 -12.33
C VAL A 88 -18.59 -4.02 -11.91
N MET A 89 -18.95 -4.37 -10.68
CA MET A 89 -18.96 -5.76 -10.23
C MET A 89 -20.00 -6.61 -10.99
N ALA A 90 -21.15 -6.06 -11.34
CA ALA A 90 -22.12 -6.77 -12.17
C ALA A 90 -21.53 -7.13 -13.55
N ALA A 91 -20.87 -6.16 -14.22
CA ALA A 91 -20.20 -6.38 -15.50
C ALA A 91 -19.02 -7.37 -15.39
N LEU A 92 -18.21 -7.26 -14.32
CA LEU A 92 -17.10 -8.18 -14.06
C LEU A 92 -17.61 -9.61 -13.81
N ASN A 93 -18.67 -9.75 -13.03
CA ASN A 93 -19.26 -11.04 -12.69
C ASN A 93 -19.94 -11.73 -13.90
N GLU A 94 -20.51 -10.96 -14.83
CA GLU A 94 -21.02 -11.51 -16.09
C GLU A 94 -19.88 -12.19 -16.88
N LYS A 95 -18.71 -11.54 -16.97
CA LYS A 95 -17.52 -12.10 -17.62
C LYS A 95 -16.98 -13.32 -16.87
N LEU A 96 -16.78 -13.22 -15.55
CA LEU A 96 -16.26 -14.33 -14.73
C LEU A 96 -17.19 -15.56 -14.78
N LYS A 97 -18.50 -15.34 -14.75
CA LYS A 97 -19.46 -16.43 -14.86
C LYS A 97 -19.37 -17.15 -16.21
N LYS A 98 -19.20 -16.39 -17.28
CA LYS A 98 -19.05 -16.94 -18.64
C LYS A 98 -17.73 -17.71 -18.78
N ASP A 99 -16.63 -17.16 -18.29
CA ASP A 99 -15.29 -17.66 -18.61
C ASP A 99 -14.84 -18.79 -17.66
N ILE A 100 -15.22 -18.70 -16.37
CA ILE A 100 -14.78 -19.66 -15.33
C ILE A 100 -15.90 -20.11 -14.39
N ASN A 101 -17.17 -19.86 -14.70
CA ASN A 101 -18.32 -20.18 -13.84
C ASN A 101 -18.14 -19.74 -12.39
N ALA A 102 -17.70 -18.46 -12.19
CA ALA A 102 -17.52 -17.87 -10.87
C ALA A 102 -18.15 -16.49 -10.78
N THR A 103 -18.46 -16.06 -9.55
CA THR A 103 -18.80 -14.69 -9.20
C THR A 103 -17.89 -14.20 -8.11
N LEU A 104 -17.65 -12.90 -8.05
CA LEU A 104 -16.76 -12.26 -7.09
C LEU A 104 -17.53 -11.19 -6.29
N GLU A 105 -17.42 -11.24 -4.98
CA GLU A 105 -17.81 -10.18 -4.07
C GLU A 105 -16.56 -9.50 -3.52
N ILE A 106 -16.51 -8.16 -3.59
CA ILE A 106 -15.41 -7.37 -3.03
C ILE A 106 -15.89 -6.61 -1.80
N ASN A 107 -15.20 -6.82 -0.70
CA ASN A 107 -15.34 -6.09 0.55
C ASN A 107 -14.17 -5.12 0.73
N TYR A 108 -14.37 -4.07 1.53
CA TYR A 108 -13.37 -3.04 1.73
C TYR A 108 -12.97 -2.88 3.19
N ILE A 109 -11.69 -2.62 3.41
CA ILE A 109 -11.14 -2.21 4.70
C ILE A 109 -10.74 -0.75 4.58
N GLY A 110 -11.51 0.14 5.22
CA GLY A 110 -11.23 1.58 5.20
C GLY A 110 -9.85 1.90 5.76
N TRP A 111 -9.19 2.90 5.18
CA TRP A 111 -7.81 3.27 5.49
C TRP A 111 -7.53 3.42 6.99
N GLY A 112 -8.43 4.03 7.75
CA GLY A 112 -8.28 4.23 9.19
C GLY A 112 -8.41 2.97 10.04
N ASP A 113 -8.82 1.86 9.46
CA ASP A 113 -9.18 0.61 10.14
C ASP A 113 -8.24 -0.56 9.80
N ILE A 114 -7.34 -0.38 8.83
CA ILE A 114 -6.49 -1.46 8.30
C ILE A 114 -5.76 -2.19 9.43
N ALA A 115 -5.06 -1.47 10.28
CA ALA A 115 -4.26 -2.06 11.34
C ALA A 115 -5.08 -2.90 12.34
N ALA A 116 -6.35 -2.54 12.56
CA ALA A 116 -7.23 -3.24 13.48
C ALA A 116 -7.99 -4.39 12.80
N LYS A 117 -8.52 -4.17 11.59
CA LYS A 117 -9.43 -5.12 10.93
C LYS A 117 -8.72 -6.16 10.07
N TYR A 118 -7.66 -5.81 9.39
CA TYR A 118 -6.99 -6.70 8.44
C TYR A 118 -6.56 -8.05 9.08
N PRO A 119 -5.81 -8.07 10.20
CA PRO A 119 -5.46 -9.33 10.86
C PRO A 119 -6.67 -10.09 11.41
N LEU A 120 -7.73 -9.38 11.85
CA LEU A 120 -8.93 -10.00 12.39
C LEU A 120 -9.73 -10.73 11.30
N ILE A 121 -9.87 -10.16 10.11
CA ILE A 121 -10.56 -10.79 8.97
C ILE A 121 -9.86 -12.12 8.62
N LEU A 122 -8.55 -12.12 8.55
CA LEU A 122 -7.77 -13.34 8.25
C LEU A 122 -7.86 -14.40 9.37
N ALA A 123 -8.02 -13.97 10.62
CA ALA A 123 -8.13 -14.87 11.78
C ALA A 123 -9.56 -15.30 12.11
N SER A 124 -10.59 -14.65 11.54
CA SER A 124 -12.00 -14.85 11.94
C SER A 124 -12.59 -16.20 11.50
N GLY A 125 -11.98 -16.87 10.53
CA GLY A 125 -12.55 -18.06 9.89
C GLY A 125 -13.72 -17.76 8.96
N GLU A 126 -14.00 -16.49 8.66
CA GLU A 126 -14.95 -16.08 7.62
C GLU A 126 -14.53 -16.63 6.25
N ASP A 127 -15.49 -16.70 5.34
CA ASP A 127 -15.24 -17.15 3.96
C ASP A 127 -14.53 -16.02 3.22
N VAL A 128 -13.21 -16.13 3.10
CA VAL A 128 -12.32 -15.19 2.41
C VAL A 128 -11.45 -15.97 1.46
N ASP A 129 -11.48 -15.63 0.17
CA ASP A 129 -10.65 -16.29 -0.82
C ASP A 129 -9.34 -15.55 -1.05
N PHE A 130 -9.38 -14.23 -1.16
CA PHE A 130 -8.16 -13.45 -1.28
C PHE A 130 -8.26 -12.09 -0.60
N VAL A 131 -7.10 -11.53 -0.30
CA VAL A 131 -6.97 -10.17 0.25
C VAL A 131 -5.88 -9.42 -0.51
N PHE A 132 -6.06 -8.10 -0.68
CA PHE A 132 -4.96 -7.24 -1.10
C PHE A 132 -3.87 -7.27 -0.03
N THR A 133 -2.61 -7.45 -0.43
CA THR A 133 -1.45 -7.38 0.45
C THR A 133 -0.27 -6.71 -0.25
N ALA A 134 0.69 -6.23 0.54
CA ALA A 134 1.85 -5.51 0.02
C ALA A 134 3.00 -5.55 1.05
N ASP A 135 4.20 -5.17 0.63
CA ASP A 135 5.32 -4.98 1.55
C ASP A 135 5.02 -3.95 2.66
N TRP A 136 4.18 -2.96 2.36
CA TRP A 136 3.69 -1.95 3.30
C TRP A 136 2.37 -2.32 3.99
N ASN A 137 1.72 -3.45 3.64
CA ASN A 137 0.42 -3.88 4.17
C ASN A 137 0.41 -5.34 4.62
N PHE A 138 1.00 -5.61 5.77
CA PHE A 138 0.94 -6.87 6.53
C PHE A 138 1.38 -8.15 5.81
N TYR A 139 1.97 -8.10 4.60
CA TYR A 139 2.35 -9.32 3.88
C TYR A 139 3.20 -10.28 4.75
N VAL A 140 4.36 -9.82 5.20
CA VAL A 140 5.31 -10.67 5.93
C VAL A 140 4.77 -11.11 7.30
N PRO A 141 4.21 -10.21 8.12
CA PRO A 141 3.63 -10.60 9.41
C PRO A 141 2.53 -11.65 9.30
N GLU A 142 1.64 -11.54 8.31
CA GLU A 142 0.55 -12.49 8.15
C GLU A 142 0.99 -13.80 7.49
N ALA A 143 1.96 -13.77 6.57
CA ALA A 143 2.58 -14.99 6.04
C ALA A 143 3.26 -15.80 7.16
N ASN A 144 3.98 -15.14 8.06
CA ASN A 144 4.60 -15.79 9.23
C ASN A 144 3.59 -16.39 10.22
N LYS A 145 2.39 -15.83 10.31
CA LYS A 145 1.30 -16.38 11.14
C LYS A 145 0.59 -17.56 10.48
N GLY A 146 0.85 -17.83 9.19
CA GLY A 146 0.14 -18.84 8.42
C GLY A 146 -1.24 -18.41 7.96
N SER A 147 -1.48 -17.10 7.85
CA SER A 147 -2.76 -16.54 7.39
C SER A 147 -2.99 -16.70 5.90
N PHE A 148 -1.94 -17.02 5.13
CA PHE A 148 -1.98 -17.17 3.68
C PHE A 148 -1.63 -18.59 3.23
N LYS A 149 -2.20 -18.99 2.09
CA LYS A 149 -1.90 -20.26 1.43
C LYS A 149 -0.54 -20.18 0.74
N GLU A 150 0.27 -21.23 0.87
CA GLU A 150 1.50 -21.38 0.08
C GLU A 150 1.15 -21.58 -1.38
N LEU A 151 1.81 -20.82 -2.26
CA LEU A 151 1.62 -20.84 -3.71
C LEU A 151 2.86 -21.44 -4.39
N THR A 152 2.67 -22.50 -5.17
CA THR A 152 3.77 -23.14 -5.88
C THR A 152 3.83 -22.69 -7.34
N GLN A 153 4.98 -22.86 -8.00
CA GLN A 153 5.12 -22.58 -9.43
C GLN A 153 4.17 -23.42 -10.27
N GLU A 154 3.90 -24.66 -9.85
CA GLU A 154 2.93 -25.53 -10.53
C GLU A 154 1.52 -24.93 -10.46
N MET A 155 1.12 -24.38 -9.31
CA MET A 155 -0.18 -23.70 -9.19
C MET A 155 -0.27 -22.49 -10.11
N PHE A 156 0.78 -21.66 -10.21
CA PHE A 156 0.80 -20.54 -11.14
C PHE A 156 0.67 -21.00 -12.59
N GLN A 157 1.44 -22.00 -13.00
CA GLN A 157 1.38 -22.52 -14.38
C GLN A 157 0.01 -23.08 -14.70
N LYS A 158 -0.65 -23.73 -13.74
CA LYS A 158 -1.94 -24.38 -13.97
C LYS A 158 -3.12 -23.42 -13.88
N TYR A 159 -3.17 -22.56 -12.88
CA TYR A 159 -4.35 -21.73 -12.57
C TYR A 159 -4.18 -20.26 -12.96
N MET A 160 -2.94 -19.81 -13.22
CA MET A 160 -2.62 -18.45 -13.63
C MET A 160 -1.62 -18.43 -14.80
N PRO A 161 -1.97 -19.05 -15.95
CA PRO A 161 -1.01 -19.21 -17.05
C PRO A 161 -0.58 -17.87 -17.70
N LYS A 162 -1.45 -16.85 -17.74
CA LYS A 162 -1.09 -15.52 -18.28
C LYS A 162 -0.11 -14.83 -17.36
N TYR A 163 -0.38 -14.85 -16.07
CA TYR A 163 0.50 -14.32 -15.03
C TYR A 163 1.86 -15.04 -15.03
N ALA A 164 1.86 -16.38 -15.05
CA ALA A 164 3.08 -17.18 -15.04
C ALA A 164 3.99 -16.90 -16.26
N ALA A 165 3.40 -16.57 -17.41
CA ALA A 165 4.15 -16.22 -18.62
C ALA A 165 4.86 -14.85 -18.52
N LYS A 166 4.42 -13.96 -17.65
CA LYS A 166 4.97 -12.61 -17.44
C LYS A 166 5.74 -12.46 -16.14
N GLN A 167 5.60 -13.41 -15.21
CA GLN A 167 6.21 -13.29 -13.88
C GLN A 167 7.73 -13.22 -13.98
N ASP A 168 8.30 -12.14 -13.43
CA ASP A 168 9.73 -12.00 -13.27
C ASP A 168 10.24 -12.97 -12.19
N PRO A 169 11.28 -13.79 -12.46
CA PRO A 169 11.87 -14.65 -11.44
C PRO A 169 12.34 -13.91 -10.18
N ALA A 170 12.76 -12.64 -10.31
CA ALA A 170 13.12 -11.82 -9.17
C ALA A 170 11.89 -11.42 -8.32
N ALA A 171 10.73 -11.17 -8.96
CA ALA A 171 9.47 -10.94 -8.25
C ALA A 171 9.03 -12.19 -7.46
N TYR A 172 9.15 -13.37 -8.07
CA TYR A 172 8.88 -14.64 -7.40
C TYR A 172 9.78 -14.84 -6.17
N LYS A 173 11.10 -14.60 -6.34
CA LYS A 173 12.05 -14.70 -5.23
C LYS A 173 11.76 -13.66 -4.13
N ALA A 174 11.45 -12.43 -4.50
CA ALA A 174 11.13 -11.35 -3.55
C ALA A 174 9.86 -11.65 -2.73
N ALA A 175 8.90 -12.35 -3.31
CA ALA A 175 7.66 -12.73 -2.64
C ALA A 175 7.78 -13.92 -1.68
N GLN A 176 8.98 -14.49 -1.51
CA GLN A 176 9.17 -15.60 -0.59
C GLN A 176 9.36 -15.12 0.86
N VAL A 177 8.64 -15.75 1.77
CA VAL A 177 8.81 -15.64 3.22
C VAL A 177 9.22 -17.01 3.73
N ASN A 178 10.40 -17.12 4.37
CA ASN A 178 10.97 -18.40 4.81
C ASN A 178 11.10 -19.44 3.67
N GLY A 179 11.44 -18.99 2.46
CA GLY A 179 11.61 -19.86 1.28
C GLY A 179 10.31 -20.30 0.60
N LYS A 180 9.16 -19.79 1.01
CA LYS A 180 7.83 -20.12 0.49
C LYS A 180 7.13 -18.87 -0.02
N GLN A 181 6.46 -18.95 -1.16
CA GLN A 181 5.69 -17.84 -1.71
C GLN A 181 4.24 -17.87 -1.18
N TYR A 182 3.75 -16.68 -0.76
CA TYR A 182 2.39 -16.51 -0.26
C TYR A 182 1.64 -15.36 -0.95
N MET A 183 2.32 -14.56 -1.77
CA MET A 183 1.76 -13.43 -2.48
C MET A 183 1.81 -13.66 -3.99
N ILE A 184 0.81 -13.17 -4.70
CA ILE A 184 0.79 -12.96 -6.13
C ILE A 184 1.11 -11.48 -6.35
N PRO A 185 2.39 -11.10 -6.52
CA PRO A 185 2.78 -9.71 -6.72
C PRO A 185 2.35 -9.23 -8.11
N THR A 186 2.31 -7.91 -8.31
CA THR A 186 2.09 -7.36 -9.65
C THR A 186 3.19 -7.78 -10.62
N THR A 187 2.85 -8.03 -11.88
CA THR A 187 3.84 -8.28 -12.95
C THR A 187 4.55 -7.01 -13.37
N THR A 188 3.90 -5.86 -13.22
CA THR A 188 4.44 -4.52 -13.54
C THR A 188 4.48 -3.64 -12.28
N PRO A 189 5.66 -3.45 -11.66
CA PRO A 189 5.81 -2.53 -10.54
C PRO A 189 5.36 -1.11 -10.88
N ASP A 190 4.80 -0.41 -9.91
CA ASP A 190 4.44 0.99 -10.08
C ASP A 190 5.66 1.83 -10.47
N ARG A 191 5.48 2.72 -11.44
CA ARG A 191 6.42 3.80 -11.73
C ARG A 191 5.85 5.08 -11.13
N LYS A 192 6.11 5.30 -9.84
CA LYS A 192 5.57 6.45 -9.11
C LYS A 192 6.62 7.11 -8.23
N VAL A 193 6.48 8.41 -8.06
CA VAL A 193 7.26 9.23 -7.12
C VAL A 193 6.32 9.96 -6.19
N GLY A 194 6.78 10.25 -4.97
CA GLY A 194 6.06 11.13 -4.06
C GLY A 194 5.95 12.53 -4.66
N VAL A 195 4.80 13.17 -4.49
CA VAL A 195 4.55 14.53 -4.99
C VAL A 195 3.86 15.40 -3.97
N ILE A 196 4.12 16.71 -4.07
CA ILE A 196 3.43 17.76 -3.33
C ILE A 196 2.77 18.67 -4.38
N VAL A 197 1.45 18.86 -4.29
CA VAL A 197 0.72 19.73 -5.20
C VAL A 197 0.40 21.06 -4.51
N LEU A 198 0.67 22.15 -5.20
CA LEU A 198 0.48 23.53 -4.77
C LEU A 198 -0.52 24.24 -5.69
N ARG A 199 -1.17 25.27 -5.17
CA ARG A 199 -2.02 26.18 -5.95
C ARG A 199 -1.17 27.28 -6.54
N LYS A 200 -1.20 27.47 -7.87
CA LYS A 200 -0.43 28.53 -8.54
C LYS A 200 -0.86 29.94 -8.13
N ASP A 201 -2.18 30.17 -7.93
CA ASP A 201 -2.69 31.46 -7.48
C ASP A 201 -2.14 31.91 -6.11
N VAL A 202 -1.90 30.94 -5.21
CA VAL A 202 -1.27 31.19 -3.91
C VAL A 202 0.25 31.38 -4.07
N MET A 203 0.90 30.57 -4.93
CA MET A 203 2.33 30.72 -5.22
C MET A 203 2.66 32.13 -5.75
N GLU A 204 1.87 32.61 -6.70
CA GLU A 204 2.04 33.96 -7.29
C GLU A 204 1.96 35.05 -6.22
N LYS A 205 0.94 35.01 -5.35
CA LYS A 205 0.78 35.96 -4.24
C LYS A 205 1.93 35.88 -3.23
N ALA A 206 2.44 34.68 -2.97
CA ALA A 206 3.57 34.44 -2.09
C ALA A 206 4.92 34.80 -2.73
N GLY A 207 4.95 35.18 -4.03
CA GLY A 207 6.19 35.42 -4.76
C GLY A 207 7.05 34.18 -4.97
N LEU A 208 6.44 33.00 -4.94
CA LEU A 208 7.13 31.72 -5.04
C LEU A 208 7.11 31.23 -6.50
N THR A 209 8.30 31.02 -7.07
CA THR A 209 8.44 30.57 -8.47
C THR A 209 9.14 29.21 -8.52
N ASN A 210 8.45 28.18 -9.05
CA ASN A 210 8.96 26.84 -9.30
C ASN A 210 9.77 26.22 -8.12
N PRO A 211 9.19 26.11 -6.91
CA PRO A 211 9.89 25.52 -5.79
C PRO A 211 10.24 24.05 -6.09
N THR A 212 11.42 23.63 -5.67
CA THR A 212 11.90 22.25 -5.83
C THR A 212 12.04 21.52 -4.50
N LYS A 213 11.91 22.26 -3.40
CA LYS A 213 12.05 21.74 -2.04
C LYS A 213 10.90 22.20 -1.16
N ILE A 214 10.44 21.30 -0.31
CA ILE A 214 9.35 21.63 0.62
C ILE A 214 9.77 22.72 1.64
N SER A 215 11.05 22.81 1.99
CA SER A 215 11.57 23.86 2.88
C SER A 215 11.39 25.28 2.34
N GLU A 216 11.19 25.44 1.03
CA GLU A 216 10.94 26.73 0.37
C GLU A 216 9.51 27.23 0.59
N LEU A 217 8.58 26.39 1.09
CA LEU A 217 7.15 26.71 1.18
C LEU A 217 6.74 27.61 2.35
N GLY A 218 7.67 28.08 3.17
CA GLY A 218 7.35 28.99 4.27
C GLY A 218 6.53 30.23 3.86
N PRO A 219 6.93 30.99 2.83
CA PRO A 219 6.15 32.13 2.30
C PRO A 219 4.76 31.72 1.79
N TYR A 220 4.63 30.57 1.14
CA TYR A 220 3.37 30.01 0.67
C TYR A 220 2.40 29.74 1.84
N PHE A 221 2.87 29.12 2.91
CA PHE A 221 2.07 28.88 4.10
C PHE A 221 1.67 30.16 4.84
N ALA A 222 2.57 31.15 4.87
CA ALA A 222 2.29 32.45 5.44
C ALA A 222 1.17 33.18 4.66
N GLU A 223 1.20 33.11 3.32
CA GLU A 223 0.18 33.71 2.47
C GLU A 223 -1.18 33.03 2.68
N ILE A 224 -1.23 31.69 2.74
CA ILE A 224 -2.47 30.96 3.05
C ILE A 224 -3.05 31.43 4.38
N LYS A 225 -2.23 31.49 5.40
CA LYS A 225 -2.69 31.88 6.75
C LYS A 225 -3.22 33.32 6.77
N LYS A 226 -2.67 34.20 5.95
CA LYS A 226 -3.05 35.60 5.85
C LYS A 226 -4.35 35.80 5.08
N ASP A 227 -4.46 35.24 3.88
CA ASP A 227 -5.50 35.58 2.92
C ASP A 227 -6.57 34.50 2.72
N TYR A 228 -6.37 33.28 3.26
CA TYR A 228 -7.29 32.15 3.07
C TYR A 228 -7.72 31.55 4.43
N PRO A 229 -8.58 32.21 5.21
CA PRO A 229 -8.88 31.87 6.60
C PRO A 229 -9.51 30.48 6.80
N ASN A 230 -10.12 29.91 5.75
CA ASN A 230 -10.74 28.59 5.78
C ASN A 230 -9.81 27.46 5.28
N MET A 231 -8.60 27.82 4.84
CA MET A 231 -7.61 26.88 4.31
C MET A 231 -6.51 26.63 5.37
N ILE A 232 -6.23 25.38 5.62
CA ILE A 232 -5.14 24.98 6.54
C ILE A 232 -3.89 24.75 5.69
N PRO A 233 -2.78 25.46 5.93
CA PRO A 233 -1.56 25.34 5.11
C PRO A 233 -1.05 23.89 5.01
N LEU A 234 -0.85 23.22 6.15
CA LEU A 234 -0.50 21.81 6.28
C LEU A 234 -1.63 21.08 7.00
N ASN A 235 -2.59 20.57 6.23
CA ASN A 235 -3.72 19.82 6.73
C ASN A 235 -3.40 18.32 6.70
N LEU A 236 -2.77 17.82 7.73
CA LEU A 236 -2.27 16.46 7.83
C LEU A 236 -3.35 15.52 8.37
N ASP A 237 -3.53 14.35 7.72
CA ASP A 237 -4.31 13.24 8.27
C ASP A 237 -3.44 12.35 9.17
N SER A 238 -4.07 11.47 9.94
CA SER A 238 -3.37 10.67 10.95
C SER A 238 -2.56 9.50 10.41
N GLN A 239 -2.62 9.24 9.12
CA GLN A 239 -2.10 8.00 8.54
C GLN A 239 -1.07 8.23 7.43
N TYR A 240 -1.42 9.02 6.41
CA TYR A 240 -0.58 9.20 5.22
C TYR A 240 0.13 10.55 5.17
N ASP A 241 -0.60 11.63 5.46
CA ASP A 241 -0.06 12.96 5.30
C ASP A 241 0.78 13.39 6.52
N LEU A 242 0.54 12.80 7.70
CA LEU A 242 1.20 13.20 8.92
C LEU A 242 2.73 13.10 8.84
N PRO A 243 3.34 12.00 8.37
CA PRO A 243 4.79 11.89 8.21
C PRO A 243 5.31 12.54 6.91
N ALA A 244 4.45 12.86 5.94
CA ALA A 244 4.87 13.25 4.59
C ALA A 244 5.75 14.50 4.55
N PRO A 245 5.41 15.64 5.18
CA PRO A 245 6.26 16.83 5.14
C PRO A 245 7.62 16.60 5.83
N PHE A 246 7.65 15.85 6.92
CA PHE A 246 8.91 15.50 7.60
C PHE A 246 9.80 14.64 6.70
N GLY A 247 9.23 13.59 6.08
CA GLY A 247 9.94 12.74 5.13
C GLY A 247 10.49 13.51 3.93
N ALA A 248 9.70 14.42 3.36
CA ALA A 248 10.15 15.28 2.27
C ALA A 248 11.30 16.22 2.68
N LEU A 249 11.28 16.77 3.89
CA LEU A 249 12.37 17.55 4.44
C LEU A 249 13.64 16.72 4.67
N VAL A 250 13.49 15.46 5.13
CA VAL A 250 14.63 14.54 5.28
C VAL A 250 15.26 14.26 3.92
N GLN A 251 14.44 14.02 2.87
CA GLN A 251 14.91 13.78 1.50
C GLN A 251 15.75 14.93 0.94
N GLU A 252 15.57 16.16 1.40
CA GLU A 252 16.42 17.29 0.97
C GLU A 252 17.88 17.20 1.45
N LYS A 253 18.16 16.35 2.42
CA LYS A 253 19.48 16.22 3.06
C LYS A 253 20.09 14.84 2.99
N PHE A 254 19.27 13.82 2.81
CA PHE A 254 19.67 12.42 2.86
C PHE A 254 18.81 11.61 1.90
N ALA A 255 19.44 10.87 0.99
CA ALA A 255 18.76 10.04 0.01
C ALA A 255 18.15 8.78 0.69
N TYR A 256 17.11 9.01 1.43
CA TYR A 256 16.49 8.07 2.33
C TYR A 256 15.63 7.03 1.59
N ALA A 257 15.91 5.76 1.86
CA ALA A 257 15.09 4.63 1.45
C ALA A 257 14.69 3.83 2.69
N GLY A 258 13.45 4.01 3.14
CA GLY A 258 13.00 3.39 4.39
C GLY A 258 12.35 2.04 4.25
N ALA A 259 11.60 1.84 3.18
CA ALA A 259 10.59 0.80 3.10
C ALA A 259 11.05 -0.68 3.19
N PRO A 260 12.17 -1.13 2.60
CA PRO A 260 12.53 -2.55 2.67
C PRO A 260 12.91 -3.03 4.07
N LEU A 261 13.27 -2.11 4.94
CA LEU A 261 13.75 -2.39 6.30
C LEU A 261 12.67 -2.16 7.35
N ASP A 262 11.54 -1.65 6.93
CA ASP A 262 10.45 -1.25 7.81
C ASP A 262 9.29 -2.21 7.58
N SER A 263 8.98 -3.05 8.51
CA SER A 263 7.94 -4.08 8.43
C SER A 263 6.51 -3.53 8.23
N GLY A 264 6.37 -2.47 7.41
CA GLY A 264 5.09 -1.82 7.08
C GLY A 264 4.60 -0.81 8.10
N ASP A 265 5.48 -0.30 8.97
CA ASP A 265 5.12 0.73 9.94
C ASP A 265 5.70 2.09 9.52
N PRO A 266 4.85 3.10 9.22
CA PRO A 266 5.31 4.43 8.83
C PRO A 266 6.07 5.19 9.92
N SER A 267 6.02 4.72 11.18
CA SER A 267 6.76 5.32 12.29
C SER A 267 8.23 4.93 12.33
N GLY A 268 8.66 3.94 11.50
CA GLY A 268 10.01 3.44 11.44
C GLY A 268 10.53 2.80 12.73
N VAL A 269 11.43 1.83 12.59
CA VAL A 269 12.09 1.20 13.74
C VAL A 269 13.49 1.77 14.01
N GLY A 270 13.78 2.95 13.46
CA GLY A 270 15.01 3.67 13.71
C GLY A 270 16.22 3.20 12.91
N ASN A 271 16.03 2.41 11.85
CA ASN A 271 17.09 1.96 10.93
C ASN A 271 16.75 2.37 9.49
N TYR A 272 17.75 2.85 8.75
CA TYR A 272 17.61 3.47 7.43
C TYR A 272 18.73 3.05 6.50
N THR A 273 18.51 3.19 5.21
CA THR A 273 19.56 3.07 4.18
C THR A 273 19.59 4.32 3.32
N ASP A 274 20.77 4.61 2.78
CA ASP A 274 20.92 5.56 1.69
C ASP A 274 20.59 4.82 0.38
N GLN A 275 19.60 5.30 -0.38
CA GLN A 275 19.23 4.69 -1.67
C GLN A 275 20.36 4.78 -2.71
N GLU A 276 21.28 5.72 -2.54
CA GLU A 276 22.39 5.97 -3.47
C GLU A 276 23.69 5.27 -3.05
N ASP A 277 23.73 4.69 -1.85
CA ASP A 277 24.84 3.86 -1.39
C ASP A 277 24.67 2.40 -1.85
N ALA A 278 25.37 2.04 -2.95
CA ALA A 278 25.35 0.69 -3.49
C ALA A 278 25.85 -0.40 -2.50
N THR A 279 26.56 -0.01 -1.43
CA THR A 279 26.99 -0.97 -0.39
C THR A 279 25.85 -1.41 0.49
N GLY A 280 24.74 -0.67 0.50
CA GLY A 280 23.58 -0.96 1.32
C GLY A 280 23.84 -0.82 2.83
N LYS A 281 24.73 0.07 3.25
CA LYS A 281 25.02 0.30 4.67
C LYS A 281 23.74 0.67 5.44
N ILE A 282 23.48 -0.06 6.52
CA ILE A 282 22.36 0.22 7.43
C ILE A 282 22.81 1.23 8.48
N LEU A 283 22.04 2.30 8.60
CA LEU A 283 22.26 3.42 9.50
C LEU A 283 21.17 3.47 10.56
N SER A 284 21.50 3.89 11.78
CA SER A 284 20.52 4.20 12.81
C SER A 284 20.20 5.69 12.84
N MET A 285 19.17 6.09 13.59
CA MET A 285 18.82 7.50 13.83
C MET A 285 19.96 8.33 14.45
N THR A 286 20.92 7.66 15.10
CA THR A 286 22.07 8.32 15.74
C THR A 286 23.28 8.42 14.84
N ASP A 287 23.24 7.81 13.66
CA ASP A 287 24.34 7.81 12.69
C ASP A 287 24.21 9.02 11.75
N GLU A 288 25.33 9.67 11.41
CA GLU A 288 25.32 10.64 10.32
C GLU A 288 25.32 9.89 8.95
N PRO A 289 24.64 10.42 7.93
CA PRO A 289 23.96 11.74 7.86
C PRO A 289 22.50 11.73 8.36
N VAL A 290 21.96 10.61 8.84
CA VAL A 290 20.55 10.47 9.25
C VAL A 290 20.20 11.45 10.36
N GLN A 291 21.01 11.50 11.41
CA GLN A 291 20.76 12.38 12.56
C GLN A 291 20.66 13.86 12.14
N GLY A 292 21.61 14.33 11.31
CA GLY A 292 21.60 15.70 10.82
C GLY A 292 20.38 16.02 9.97
N ALA A 293 19.96 15.11 9.09
CA ALA A 293 18.78 15.26 8.25
C ALA A 293 17.48 15.32 9.07
N PHE A 294 17.37 14.46 10.08
CA PHE A 294 16.20 14.42 10.96
C PHE A 294 16.11 15.67 11.86
N LYS A 295 17.23 16.16 12.40
CA LYS A 295 17.25 17.42 13.18
C LYS A 295 16.90 18.62 12.31
N TYR A 296 17.38 18.67 11.06
CA TYR A 296 17.00 19.69 10.09
C TYR A 296 15.48 19.68 9.85
N ALA A 297 14.91 18.52 9.54
CA ALA A 297 13.47 18.37 9.29
C ALA A 297 12.65 18.79 10.53
N ALA A 298 13.01 18.30 11.71
CA ALA A 298 12.33 18.64 12.96
C ALA A 298 12.39 20.15 13.29
N GLY A 299 13.51 20.81 12.97
CA GLY A 299 13.67 22.24 13.16
C GLY A 299 12.69 23.05 12.30
N ILE A 300 12.54 22.69 11.02
CA ILE A 300 11.59 23.35 10.10
C ILE A 300 10.15 23.05 10.51
N MET A 301 9.83 21.78 10.79
CA MET A 301 8.48 21.42 11.25
C MET A 301 8.08 22.17 12.52
N LYS A 302 9.01 22.35 13.46
CA LYS A 302 8.76 23.15 14.65
C LYS A 302 8.45 24.62 14.31
N GLN A 303 9.20 25.24 13.40
CA GLN A 303 8.92 26.59 12.94
C GLN A 303 7.50 26.70 12.35
N TRP A 304 7.10 25.73 11.51
CA TRP A 304 5.77 25.71 10.90
C TRP A 304 4.65 25.44 11.91
N TYR A 305 4.91 24.57 12.87
CA TYR A 305 3.96 24.31 13.96
C TYR A 305 3.75 25.54 14.84
N ASP A 306 4.83 26.20 15.27
CA ASP A 306 4.79 27.41 16.08
C ASP A 306 4.13 28.58 15.33
N ALA A 307 4.34 28.65 14.00
CA ALA A 307 3.66 29.61 13.14
C ALA A 307 2.16 29.27 12.94
N GLY A 308 1.70 28.10 13.39
CA GLY A 308 0.31 27.65 13.26
C GLY A 308 -0.08 27.27 11.83
N TYR A 309 0.85 26.70 11.07
CA TYR A 309 0.58 26.19 9.71
C TYR A 309 0.04 24.77 9.74
N VAL A 310 0.36 23.97 10.77
CA VAL A 310 -0.12 22.59 10.93
C VAL A 310 -1.50 22.59 11.58
N ASN A 311 -2.41 21.72 11.12
CA ASN A 311 -3.73 21.56 11.76
C ASN A 311 -3.61 21.13 13.22
N LYS A 312 -4.61 21.51 14.03
CA LYS A 312 -4.59 21.28 15.50
C LYS A 312 -4.80 19.83 15.91
N ASN A 313 -5.34 19.01 15.02
CA ASN A 313 -5.78 17.64 15.29
C ASN A 313 -5.21 16.59 14.30
N PRO A 314 -3.90 16.62 13.97
CA PRO A 314 -3.34 15.73 12.94
C PRO A 314 -3.49 14.26 13.30
N TYR A 315 -3.42 13.90 14.60
CA TYR A 315 -3.57 12.50 15.06
C TYR A 315 -4.99 11.93 14.98
N SER A 316 -6.01 12.76 14.80
CA SER A 316 -7.42 12.34 14.73
C SER A 316 -8.09 12.71 13.41
N ASN A 317 -7.44 13.49 12.57
CA ASN A 317 -7.95 13.81 11.24
C ASN A 317 -7.87 12.55 10.35
N LYS A 318 -8.99 12.19 9.73
CA LYS A 318 -9.11 11.02 8.84
C LYS A 318 -9.19 11.40 7.36
N ILE A 319 -9.21 12.70 7.05
CA ILE A 319 -9.39 13.21 5.69
C ILE A 319 -8.03 13.64 5.16
N ARG A 320 -7.59 13.02 4.10
CA ARG A 320 -6.30 13.31 3.46
C ARG A 320 -6.29 14.73 2.87
N SER A 321 -5.10 15.32 2.84
CA SER A 321 -4.90 16.66 2.28
C SER A 321 -5.38 16.76 0.83
N LYS A 322 -5.11 15.76 0.01
CA LYS A 322 -5.49 15.71 -1.41
C LYS A 322 -7.02 15.73 -1.62
N ASP A 323 -7.79 15.14 -0.70
CA ASP A 323 -9.26 15.07 -0.81
C ASP A 323 -9.93 16.42 -0.55
N ASN A 324 -9.25 17.30 0.17
CA ASN A 324 -9.73 18.63 0.56
C ASN A 324 -9.07 19.79 -0.21
N PHE A 325 -8.07 19.49 -1.03
CA PHE A 325 -7.22 20.51 -1.68
C PHE A 325 -8.00 21.39 -2.67
N CYS A 326 -8.69 20.77 -3.61
CA CYS A 326 -9.47 21.51 -4.62
C CYS A 326 -10.76 22.13 -4.04
N ASP A 327 -11.13 21.79 -2.79
CA ASP A 327 -12.20 22.44 -2.03
C ASP A 327 -11.71 23.69 -1.25
N GLY A 328 -10.41 24.01 -1.35
CA GLY A 328 -9.83 25.15 -0.67
C GLY A 328 -9.75 24.97 0.85
N LYS A 329 -9.74 23.74 1.37
CA LYS A 329 -9.61 23.44 2.79
C LYS A 329 -8.19 23.03 3.19
N SER A 330 -7.43 22.47 2.25
CA SER A 330 -6.02 22.13 2.42
C SER A 330 -5.15 22.99 1.51
N GLY A 331 -4.05 23.53 2.04
CA GLY A 331 -3.13 24.39 1.28
C GLY A 331 -2.22 23.61 0.36
N VAL A 332 -1.94 22.35 0.69
CA VAL A 332 -1.14 21.42 -0.12
C VAL A 332 -1.88 20.09 -0.25
N ALA A 333 -1.56 19.33 -1.31
CA ALA A 333 -1.95 17.94 -1.42
C ALA A 333 -0.70 17.06 -1.45
N PHE A 334 -0.62 16.09 -0.52
CA PHE A 334 0.39 15.05 -0.52
C PHE A 334 -0.15 13.80 -1.19
N GLY A 335 0.70 13.14 -1.98
CA GLY A 335 0.36 11.90 -2.66
C GLY A 335 1.55 11.34 -3.43
N ASN A 336 1.26 10.43 -4.33
CA ASN A 336 2.21 9.99 -5.33
C ASN A 336 1.69 10.34 -6.74
N SER A 337 2.54 10.22 -7.75
CA SER A 337 2.20 10.59 -9.12
C SER A 337 1.03 9.80 -9.74
N ILE A 338 0.64 8.67 -9.16
CA ILE A 338 -0.52 7.90 -9.62
C ILE A 338 -1.79 8.39 -8.93
N ASP A 339 -1.81 8.40 -7.58
CA ASP A 339 -3.02 8.68 -6.80
C ASP A 339 -3.44 10.16 -6.82
N ILE A 340 -2.57 11.06 -7.27
CA ILE A 340 -2.85 12.49 -7.37
C ILE A 340 -3.67 12.88 -8.62
N GLN A 341 -3.76 11.99 -9.63
CA GLN A 341 -4.41 12.30 -10.90
C GLN A 341 -5.88 12.73 -10.73
N ALA A 342 -6.63 12.01 -9.87
CA ALA A 342 -8.02 12.37 -9.59
C ALA A 342 -8.16 13.75 -8.94
N THR A 343 -7.21 14.13 -8.07
CA THR A 343 -7.15 15.47 -7.47
C THR A 343 -6.89 16.54 -8.53
N LEU A 344 -5.94 16.31 -9.44
CA LEU A 344 -5.63 17.26 -10.52
C LEU A 344 -6.84 17.49 -11.44
N SER A 345 -7.54 16.42 -11.82
CA SER A 345 -8.77 16.52 -12.62
C SER A 345 -9.86 17.29 -11.88
N SER A 346 -10.07 17.02 -10.59
CA SER A 346 -11.03 17.78 -9.77
C SER A 346 -10.67 19.25 -9.62
N CYS A 347 -9.38 19.60 -9.53
CA CYS A 347 -8.93 20.99 -9.53
C CYS A 347 -9.19 21.68 -10.88
N GLN A 348 -8.95 21.00 -11.99
CA GLN A 348 -9.20 21.49 -13.34
C GLN A 348 -10.68 21.81 -13.56
N ASP A 349 -11.60 20.94 -13.13
CA ASP A 349 -13.04 21.15 -13.17
C ASP A 349 -13.47 22.43 -12.40
N LYS A 350 -12.71 22.80 -11.38
CA LYS A 350 -12.93 24.01 -10.55
C LYS A 350 -12.11 25.23 -11.02
N ASN A 351 -11.42 25.14 -12.14
CA ASN A 351 -10.52 26.17 -12.67
C ASN A 351 -9.42 26.56 -11.67
N ILE A 352 -8.85 25.59 -10.97
CA ILE A 352 -7.73 25.77 -10.04
C ILE A 352 -6.46 25.27 -10.72
N ASP A 353 -5.56 26.19 -11.06
CA ASP A 353 -4.25 25.85 -11.59
C ASP A 353 -3.33 25.29 -10.49
N THR A 354 -2.66 24.19 -10.83
CA THR A 354 -1.80 23.47 -9.90
C THR A 354 -0.35 23.42 -10.37
N TYR A 355 0.55 23.37 -9.40
CA TYR A 355 1.97 23.08 -9.59
C TYR A 355 2.30 21.76 -8.89
N ILE A 356 3.02 20.86 -9.56
CA ILE A 356 3.39 19.55 -9.04
C ILE A 356 4.88 19.53 -8.75
N MET A 357 5.23 19.33 -7.49
CA MET A 357 6.61 19.23 -7.02
C MET A 357 6.92 17.77 -6.67
N PRO A 358 7.80 17.07 -7.41
CA PRO A 358 8.24 15.74 -7.01
C PRO A 358 9.13 15.81 -5.76
N VAL A 359 9.02 14.80 -4.91
CA VAL A 359 9.87 14.63 -3.71
C VAL A 359 11.07 13.78 -4.11
N LEU A 360 12.22 14.42 -4.23
CA LEU A 360 13.45 13.79 -4.71
C LEU A 360 14.59 13.97 -3.71
N SER A 361 15.60 13.09 -3.78
CA SER A 361 16.86 13.18 -3.06
C SER A 361 17.69 14.40 -3.48
N PRO A 362 18.78 14.74 -2.77
CA PRO A 362 19.67 15.83 -3.17
C PRO A 362 20.25 15.68 -4.58
N THR A 363 20.33 14.47 -5.11
CA THR A 363 20.84 14.17 -6.45
C THR A 363 19.74 14.05 -7.52
N GLY A 364 18.48 14.27 -7.12
CA GLY A 364 17.35 14.28 -8.05
C GLY A 364 16.70 12.92 -8.27
N HIS A 365 16.88 11.96 -7.37
CA HIS A 365 16.34 10.61 -7.52
C HIS A 365 15.29 10.24 -6.45
N ALA A 366 14.52 9.20 -6.75
CA ALA A 366 13.61 8.52 -5.85
C ALA A 366 13.81 6.99 -5.94
N PRO A 367 13.51 6.23 -4.87
CA PRO A 367 13.65 4.77 -4.91
C PRO A 367 12.66 4.14 -5.89
N SER A 368 13.11 3.13 -6.64
CA SER A 368 12.24 2.27 -7.44
C SER A 368 11.28 1.49 -6.55
N ASN A 369 10.06 1.31 -7.03
CA ASN A 369 9.06 0.53 -6.30
C ASN A 369 9.31 -0.97 -6.46
N SER A 370 9.03 -1.72 -5.40
CA SER A 370 9.12 -3.17 -5.37
C SER A 370 7.96 -3.82 -6.12
N TRP A 371 8.15 -5.04 -6.65
CA TRP A 371 7.06 -5.91 -7.10
C TRP A 371 6.04 -6.18 -5.99
N LEU A 372 6.49 -6.19 -4.71
CA LEU A 372 5.62 -6.43 -3.56
C LEU A 372 4.82 -5.20 -3.13
N ASN A 373 4.99 -4.07 -3.81
CA ASN A 373 4.24 -2.84 -3.51
C ASN A 373 2.74 -2.97 -3.76
N ASN A 374 2.34 -3.88 -4.65
CA ASN A 374 0.94 -4.26 -4.87
C ASN A 374 0.86 -5.75 -5.18
N GLY A 375 -0.11 -6.41 -4.60
CA GLY A 375 -0.41 -7.80 -4.90
C GLY A 375 -1.58 -8.31 -4.09
N VAL A 376 -1.83 -9.60 -4.19
CA VAL A 376 -2.88 -10.30 -3.47
C VAL A 376 -2.33 -11.57 -2.84
N ALA A 377 -2.93 -12.02 -1.77
CA ALA A 377 -2.65 -13.33 -1.17
C ALA A 377 -3.94 -14.13 -1.06
N ILE A 378 -3.86 -15.42 -1.33
CA ILE A 378 -4.95 -16.37 -1.10
C ILE A 378 -5.02 -16.64 0.41
N ALA A 379 -6.20 -16.48 1.02
CA ALA A 379 -6.38 -16.75 2.44
C ALA A 379 -6.19 -18.25 2.74
N ALA A 380 -5.56 -18.56 3.86
CA ALA A 380 -5.26 -19.96 4.24
C ALA A 380 -6.51 -20.84 4.36
N ASN A 381 -7.65 -20.25 4.74
CA ASN A 381 -8.95 -20.89 4.90
C ASN A 381 -9.85 -20.82 3.66
N SER A 382 -9.36 -20.27 2.53
CA SER A 382 -10.12 -20.28 1.27
C SER A 382 -10.55 -21.69 0.90
N LYS A 383 -11.82 -21.83 0.53
CA LYS A 383 -12.41 -23.09 0.06
C LYS A 383 -12.23 -23.28 -1.45
N HIS A 384 -11.93 -22.20 -2.16
CA HIS A 384 -11.87 -22.17 -3.63
C HIS A 384 -10.56 -21.51 -4.14
N PRO A 385 -9.38 -21.91 -3.59
CA PRO A 385 -8.13 -21.22 -3.89
C PRO A 385 -7.74 -21.30 -5.37
N GLU A 386 -8.01 -22.41 -6.03
CA GLU A 386 -7.72 -22.60 -7.45
C GLU A 386 -8.59 -21.67 -8.31
N ARG A 387 -9.90 -21.60 -8.03
CA ARG A 387 -10.83 -20.72 -8.75
C ARG A 387 -10.54 -19.24 -8.48
N ALA A 388 -10.09 -18.90 -7.27
CA ALA A 388 -9.63 -17.56 -6.93
C ALA A 388 -8.39 -17.17 -7.74
N MET A 389 -7.43 -18.09 -7.92
CA MET A 389 -6.27 -17.86 -8.77
C MET A 389 -6.65 -17.67 -10.24
N GLU A 390 -7.59 -18.46 -10.79
CA GLU A 390 -8.10 -18.28 -12.16
C GLU A 390 -8.77 -16.91 -12.35
N ALA A 391 -9.60 -16.49 -11.40
CA ALA A 391 -10.22 -15.17 -11.43
C ALA A 391 -9.18 -14.05 -11.38
N LEU A 392 -8.14 -14.21 -10.54
CA LEU A 392 -7.04 -13.26 -10.45
C LEU A 392 -6.18 -13.23 -11.74
N ASP A 393 -5.92 -14.36 -12.39
CA ASP A 393 -5.23 -14.40 -13.70
C ASP A 393 -5.95 -13.54 -14.75
N LEU A 394 -7.29 -13.64 -14.78
CA LEU A 394 -8.11 -12.82 -15.68
C LEU A 394 -8.07 -11.34 -15.27
N ILE A 395 -8.32 -11.02 -14.00
CA ILE A 395 -8.39 -9.63 -13.50
C ILE A 395 -7.04 -8.94 -13.64
N MET A 396 -5.94 -9.64 -13.41
CA MET A 396 -4.59 -9.07 -13.45
C MET A 396 -4.04 -8.94 -14.88
N GLU A 397 -4.25 -9.95 -15.74
CA GLU A 397 -3.47 -10.12 -16.96
C GLU A 397 -4.30 -10.17 -18.25
N ASN A 398 -5.61 -9.91 -18.18
CA ASN A 398 -6.45 -9.77 -19.35
C ASN A 398 -6.94 -8.33 -19.51
N GLN A 399 -6.63 -7.70 -20.63
CA GLN A 399 -6.91 -6.27 -20.88
C GLN A 399 -8.37 -5.89 -20.60
N ASP A 400 -9.34 -6.70 -21.03
CA ASP A 400 -10.77 -6.39 -20.86
C ASP A 400 -11.20 -6.44 -19.40
N TYR A 401 -10.57 -7.31 -18.61
CA TYR A 401 -10.77 -7.41 -17.17
C TYR A 401 -10.05 -6.29 -16.43
N VAL A 402 -8.79 -6.00 -16.81
CA VAL A 402 -8.02 -4.87 -16.28
C VAL A 402 -8.77 -3.56 -16.47
N PHE A 403 -9.29 -3.31 -17.66
CA PHE A 403 -10.05 -2.09 -17.94
C PHE A 403 -11.33 -2.02 -17.12
N ASN A 404 -12.07 -3.12 -17.03
CA ASN A 404 -13.28 -3.16 -16.21
C ASN A 404 -12.96 -2.96 -14.72
N ALA A 405 -11.94 -3.63 -14.18
CA ALA A 405 -11.57 -3.55 -12.77
C ALA A 405 -10.95 -2.19 -12.39
N TYR A 406 -10.15 -1.58 -13.29
CA TYR A 406 -9.41 -0.36 -12.98
C TYR A 406 -10.09 0.92 -13.46
N TYR A 407 -10.73 0.89 -14.64
CA TYR A 407 -11.38 2.06 -15.24
C TYR A 407 -12.91 2.03 -15.17
N GLY A 408 -13.51 0.86 -14.94
CA GLY A 408 -14.95 0.68 -14.88
C GLY A 408 -15.58 0.27 -16.21
N ILE A 409 -16.72 0.86 -16.56
CA ILE A 409 -17.53 0.50 -17.73
C ILE A 409 -17.29 1.53 -18.83
N GLU A 410 -16.85 1.05 -20.01
CA GLU A 410 -16.71 1.89 -21.19
C GLU A 410 -18.04 2.53 -21.60
N GLY A 411 -17.98 3.79 -22.01
CA GLY A 411 -19.15 4.62 -22.32
C GLY A 411 -19.88 5.17 -21.07
N LYS A 412 -19.55 4.71 -19.87
CA LYS A 412 -20.14 5.18 -18.61
C LYS A 412 -19.12 5.87 -17.71
N ASN A 413 -17.97 5.22 -17.46
CA ASN A 413 -16.94 5.73 -16.57
C ASN A 413 -15.74 6.27 -17.34
N TYR A 414 -15.51 5.76 -18.54
CA TYR A 414 -14.46 6.19 -19.45
C TYR A 414 -14.87 5.95 -20.91
N VAL A 415 -14.18 6.61 -21.83
CA VAL A 415 -14.14 6.32 -23.26
C VAL A 415 -12.68 6.33 -23.72
N LEU A 416 -12.37 5.65 -24.81
CA LEU A 416 -11.09 5.78 -25.49
C LEU A 416 -11.24 6.80 -26.63
N THR A 417 -10.34 7.78 -26.67
CA THR A 417 -10.25 8.75 -27.76
C THR A 417 -9.64 8.13 -29.01
N ALA A 418 -9.73 8.81 -30.15
CA ALA A 418 -9.16 8.34 -31.42
C ALA A 418 -7.61 8.16 -31.36
N ASP A 419 -6.93 8.85 -30.44
CA ASP A 419 -5.49 8.73 -30.17
C ASP A 419 -5.17 7.83 -28.98
N ASP A 420 -6.09 6.92 -28.64
CA ASP A 420 -5.94 5.85 -27.62
C ASP A 420 -5.67 6.38 -26.20
N LYS A 421 -6.31 7.50 -25.85
CA LYS A 421 -6.26 8.05 -24.48
C LYS A 421 -7.59 7.85 -23.76
N LEU A 422 -7.51 7.73 -22.44
CA LEU A 422 -8.69 7.76 -21.59
C LEU A 422 -9.28 9.16 -21.52
N ALA A 423 -10.59 9.26 -21.73
CA ALA A 423 -11.36 10.47 -21.49
C ALA A 423 -12.64 10.12 -20.71
N LEU A 424 -13.26 11.14 -20.13
CA LEU A 424 -14.62 10.99 -19.60
C LEU A 424 -15.63 11.02 -20.77
N PRO A 425 -16.75 10.29 -20.64
CA PRO A 425 -17.84 10.40 -21.61
C PRO A 425 -18.37 11.83 -21.71
N ASP A 426 -18.94 12.18 -22.85
CA ASP A 426 -19.50 13.52 -23.09
C ASP A 426 -20.51 13.92 -22.01
N GLY A 427 -20.32 15.10 -21.43
CA GLY A 427 -21.17 15.66 -20.38
C GLY A 427 -20.90 15.11 -18.97
N VAL A 428 -19.92 14.23 -18.79
CA VAL A 428 -19.49 13.71 -17.47
C VAL A 428 -18.27 14.50 -17.00
N THR A 429 -18.35 15.07 -15.80
CA THR A 429 -17.19 15.71 -15.14
C THR A 429 -16.46 14.72 -14.25
N ALA A 430 -15.25 15.05 -13.78
CA ALA A 430 -14.53 14.21 -12.81
C ALA A 430 -15.34 14.00 -11.52
N ALA A 431 -16.11 14.99 -11.08
CA ALA A 431 -16.97 14.91 -9.90
C ALA A 431 -18.20 13.98 -10.10
N ASP A 432 -18.66 13.84 -11.35
CA ASP A 432 -19.79 12.97 -11.69
C ASP A 432 -19.36 11.51 -11.94
N ASN A 433 -18.07 11.29 -12.20
CA ASN A 433 -17.57 9.93 -12.43
C ASN A 433 -17.67 9.10 -11.13
N THR A 434 -18.58 8.14 -11.15
CA THR A 434 -18.83 7.27 -9.99
C THR A 434 -17.77 6.18 -9.80
N TYR A 435 -16.86 6.01 -10.76
CA TYR A 435 -15.78 5.02 -10.72
C TYR A 435 -14.50 5.60 -11.34
N PRO A 436 -13.85 6.56 -10.68
CA PRO A 436 -12.61 7.12 -11.19
C PRO A 436 -11.49 6.06 -11.18
N PRO A 437 -10.53 6.13 -12.10
CA PRO A 437 -9.35 5.27 -12.10
C PRO A 437 -8.67 5.26 -10.73
N ASP A 438 -8.04 4.15 -10.35
CA ASP A 438 -7.34 3.95 -9.08
C ASP A 438 -8.22 3.86 -7.81
N ALA A 439 -9.48 4.28 -7.86
CA ALA A 439 -10.32 4.41 -6.66
C ALA A 439 -10.80 3.08 -6.09
N ALA A 440 -10.87 2.02 -6.91
CA ALA A 440 -11.46 0.74 -6.51
C ALA A 440 -10.46 -0.24 -5.86
N GLY A 441 -9.18 0.12 -5.73
CA GLY A 441 -8.20 -0.71 -5.04
C GLY A 441 -7.65 -1.91 -5.84
N PHE A 442 -7.94 -2.03 -7.14
CA PHE A 442 -7.37 -3.07 -8.00
C PHE A 442 -5.94 -2.73 -8.45
N TRP A 443 -5.09 -2.29 -7.54
CA TRP A 443 -3.73 -1.80 -7.85
C TRP A 443 -2.75 -2.89 -8.28
N PHE A 444 -3.13 -4.14 -8.14
CA PHE A 444 -2.33 -5.32 -8.50
C PHE A 444 -2.45 -5.74 -9.97
N VAL A 445 -3.29 -5.06 -10.78
CA VAL A 445 -3.43 -5.34 -12.22
C VAL A 445 -2.19 -4.96 -13.02
N ASP A 446 -2.00 -5.57 -14.18
CA ASP A 446 -0.91 -5.26 -15.11
C ASP A 446 -1.04 -3.86 -15.69
N LYS A 447 -0.06 -3.01 -15.39
CA LYS A 447 -0.05 -1.60 -15.76
C LYS A 447 0.47 -1.32 -17.17
N ASP A 448 0.96 -2.35 -17.87
CA ASP A 448 1.31 -2.22 -19.30
C ASP A 448 0.06 -1.99 -20.16
N TYR A 449 -1.13 -2.32 -19.65
CA TYR A 449 -2.41 -1.97 -20.28
C TYR A 449 -2.87 -0.54 -20.04
N PHE A 450 -2.23 0.21 -19.14
CA PHE A 450 -2.68 1.55 -18.78
C PHE A 450 -2.53 2.54 -19.93
N LYS A 451 -3.54 3.39 -20.07
CA LYS A 451 -3.60 4.42 -21.10
C LYS A 451 -3.38 5.80 -20.49
N PRO A 452 -2.69 6.70 -21.20
CA PRO A 452 -2.63 8.10 -20.81
C PRO A 452 -4.03 8.71 -20.71
N SER A 453 -4.26 9.63 -19.79
CA SER A 453 -5.53 10.38 -19.75
C SER A 453 -5.50 11.61 -20.65
N ALA A 454 -6.58 11.86 -21.37
CA ALA A 454 -6.77 13.07 -22.15
C ALA A 454 -6.91 14.34 -21.26
N SER A 455 -7.20 14.15 -19.96
CA SER A 455 -7.30 15.24 -18.98
C SER A 455 -5.99 15.55 -18.26
N TRP A 456 -4.88 14.88 -18.62
CA TRP A 456 -3.60 15.22 -18.00
C TRP A 456 -3.19 16.66 -18.31
N THR A 457 -2.86 17.40 -17.28
CA THR A 457 -2.29 18.75 -17.43
C THR A 457 -0.88 18.67 -18.02
N ASP A 458 -0.42 19.75 -18.67
CA ASP A 458 0.94 19.81 -19.21
C ASP A 458 1.99 19.53 -18.13
N SER A 459 1.79 20.03 -16.90
CA SER A 459 2.69 19.80 -15.77
C SER A 459 2.71 18.32 -15.36
N TYR A 460 1.59 17.61 -15.47
CA TYR A 460 1.56 16.18 -15.17
C TYR A 460 2.20 15.36 -16.29
N ILE A 461 1.98 15.71 -17.55
CA ILE A 461 2.63 15.08 -18.71
C ILE A 461 4.16 15.23 -18.58
N GLU A 462 4.65 16.42 -18.23
CA GLU A 462 6.07 16.68 -18.01
C GLU A 462 6.63 15.79 -16.87
N LEU A 463 5.94 15.72 -15.75
CA LEU A 463 6.31 14.84 -14.63
C LEU A 463 6.34 13.38 -15.07
N ASN A 464 5.27 12.88 -15.69
CA ASN A 464 5.13 11.48 -16.10
C ASN A 464 6.25 11.04 -17.07
N ASN A 465 6.64 11.92 -17.98
CA ASN A 465 7.75 11.66 -18.92
C ASN A 465 9.10 11.53 -18.22
N LYS A 466 9.28 12.16 -17.06
CA LYS A 466 10.52 12.18 -16.27
C LYS A 466 10.58 11.10 -15.18
N ILE A 467 9.46 10.48 -14.82
CA ILE A 467 9.41 9.54 -13.67
C ILE A 467 10.46 8.44 -13.78
N LYS A 468 10.62 7.84 -14.97
CA LYS A 468 11.59 6.77 -15.17
C LYS A 468 13.05 7.22 -14.92
N ASP A 469 13.35 8.50 -15.14
CA ASP A 469 14.68 9.06 -14.95
C ASP A 469 14.95 9.39 -13.48
N PHE A 470 13.89 9.59 -12.69
CA PHE A 470 13.97 9.79 -11.24
C PHE A 470 14.18 8.48 -10.47
N LEU A 471 13.67 7.35 -11.00
CA LEU A 471 13.64 6.09 -10.26
C LEU A 471 15.00 5.38 -10.32
N GLN A 472 15.56 5.08 -9.15
CA GLN A 472 16.79 4.29 -9.01
C GLN A 472 16.51 2.99 -8.25
N PRO A 473 17.06 1.85 -8.70
CA PRO A 473 17.06 0.63 -7.93
C PRO A 473 17.79 0.84 -6.60
N ILE A 474 17.18 0.41 -5.51
CA ILE A 474 17.82 0.40 -4.20
C ILE A 474 18.50 -0.95 -3.94
N PRO A 475 19.57 -0.99 -3.11
CA PRO A 475 20.31 -2.24 -2.84
C PRO A 475 19.41 -3.38 -2.36
N TYR A 476 18.42 -3.06 -1.55
CA TYR A 476 17.50 -4.00 -0.92
C TYR A 476 16.16 -4.18 -1.65
N LEU A 477 16.09 -3.83 -2.94
CA LEU A 477 14.88 -4.09 -3.72
C LEU A 477 14.59 -5.60 -3.75
N GLY A 478 13.42 -5.98 -3.24
CA GLY A 478 13.01 -7.38 -3.06
C GLY A 478 13.52 -8.05 -1.78
N PHE A 479 14.20 -7.32 -0.89
CA PHE A 479 14.54 -7.81 0.44
C PHE A 479 13.31 -7.81 1.35
N THR A 480 13.17 -8.87 2.13
CA THR A 480 12.13 -9.01 3.13
C THR A 480 12.75 -9.32 4.49
N PHE A 481 12.51 -8.46 5.48
CA PHE A 481 13.04 -8.64 6.83
C PHE A 481 12.15 -9.60 7.64
N ASN A 482 12.72 -10.74 8.05
CA ASN A 482 12.06 -11.63 9.01
C ASN A 482 12.27 -11.09 10.43
N THR A 483 11.18 -10.72 11.08
CA THR A 483 11.19 -10.07 12.39
C THR A 483 11.09 -11.03 13.57
N ASP A 484 11.07 -12.35 13.35
CA ASP A 484 10.78 -13.35 14.40
C ASP A 484 11.69 -13.24 15.63
N ASN A 485 12.98 -12.98 15.43
CA ASN A 485 13.97 -12.87 16.51
C ASN A 485 13.91 -11.54 17.28
N VAL A 486 13.17 -10.55 16.78
CA VAL A 486 13.15 -9.16 17.30
C VAL A 486 11.74 -8.57 17.45
N LYS A 487 10.70 -9.41 17.46
CA LYS A 487 9.29 -8.98 17.59
C LYS A 487 9.03 -8.07 18.79
N THR A 488 9.61 -8.41 19.93
CA THR A 488 9.44 -7.65 21.17
C THR A 488 10.09 -6.28 21.06
N GLU A 489 11.30 -6.22 20.53
CA GLU A 489 12.04 -4.98 20.32
C GLU A 489 11.28 -4.08 19.34
N ILE A 490 10.81 -4.62 18.22
CA ILE A 490 10.01 -3.87 17.22
C ILE A 490 8.75 -3.28 17.86
N ALA A 491 8.00 -4.06 18.64
CA ALA A 491 6.82 -3.56 19.35
C ALA A 491 7.15 -2.41 20.31
N ASN A 492 8.27 -2.53 21.05
CA ASN A 492 8.74 -1.48 21.93
C ASN A 492 9.18 -0.22 21.16
N LEU A 493 9.88 -0.38 20.04
CA LEU A 493 10.34 0.71 19.19
C LEU A 493 9.17 1.48 18.59
N LYS A 494 8.11 0.79 18.15
CA LYS A 494 6.86 1.42 17.68
C LYS A 494 6.23 2.30 18.75
N ASN A 495 6.16 1.83 19.99
CA ASN A 495 5.65 2.63 21.12
C ASN A 495 6.51 3.87 21.37
N VAL A 496 7.84 3.72 21.32
CA VAL A 496 8.77 4.85 21.47
C VAL A 496 8.61 5.83 20.32
N SER A 497 8.52 5.36 19.09
CA SER A 497 8.29 6.20 17.91
C SER A 497 7.02 7.02 18.06
N THR A 498 5.90 6.41 18.38
CA THR A 498 4.63 7.11 18.60
C THR A 498 4.72 8.21 19.66
N GLN A 499 5.44 7.95 20.76
CA GLN A 499 5.51 8.89 21.89
C GLN A 499 6.54 10.00 21.68
N TYR A 500 7.68 9.72 21.04
CA TYR A 500 8.82 10.63 20.99
C TYR A 500 9.15 11.14 19.59
N PHE A 501 9.00 10.31 18.54
CA PHE A 501 9.26 10.72 17.17
C PHE A 501 8.10 11.48 16.54
N MET A 502 6.87 11.00 16.67
CA MET A 502 5.72 11.64 16.04
C MET A 502 5.53 13.13 16.45
N PRO A 503 5.74 13.54 17.72
CA PRO A 503 5.76 14.96 18.06
C PRO A 503 6.84 15.77 17.34
N LEU A 504 8.04 15.19 17.08
CA LEU A 504 9.09 15.82 16.27
C LEU A 504 8.64 15.97 14.81
N ALA A 505 8.05 14.92 14.25
CA ALA A 505 7.61 14.90 12.86
C ALA A 505 6.55 15.95 12.53
N ILE A 506 5.70 16.33 13.49
CA ILE A 506 4.72 17.42 13.32
C ILE A 506 5.17 18.76 13.88
N GLY A 507 6.33 18.82 14.52
CA GLY A 507 6.88 20.04 15.13
C GLY A 507 6.28 20.41 16.51
N ALA A 508 5.44 19.55 17.10
CA ALA A 508 4.77 19.78 18.39
C ALA A 508 5.70 19.53 19.59
N VAL A 509 6.88 20.12 19.57
CA VAL A 509 7.92 19.97 20.61
C VAL A 509 8.38 21.33 21.11
N LYS A 510 8.81 21.41 22.37
CA LYS A 510 9.36 22.64 22.95
C LYS A 510 10.81 22.90 22.53
N ASP A 511 11.59 21.82 22.45
CA ASP A 511 13.02 21.85 22.21
C ASP A 511 13.38 20.61 21.38
N VAL A 512 13.83 20.82 20.15
CA VAL A 512 14.13 19.75 19.19
C VAL A 512 15.28 18.87 19.68
N ASP A 513 16.38 19.47 20.16
CA ASP A 513 17.56 18.70 20.58
C ASP A 513 17.27 17.83 21.80
N LYS A 514 16.62 18.38 22.82
CA LYS A 514 16.23 17.61 24.02
C LYS A 514 15.24 16.48 23.69
N GLN A 515 14.30 16.73 22.77
CA GLN A 515 13.38 15.69 22.34
C GLN A 515 14.10 14.59 21.57
N PHE A 516 15.06 14.97 20.72
CA PHE A 516 15.89 14.04 19.97
C PHE A 516 16.78 13.18 20.88
N ASP A 517 17.42 13.80 21.90
CA ASP A 517 18.21 13.07 22.91
C ASP A 517 17.34 12.07 23.69
N SER A 518 16.11 12.48 24.04
CA SER A 518 15.14 11.60 24.69
C SER A 518 14.72 10.46 23.79
N LEU A 519 14.41 10.71 22.51
CA LEU A 519 14.09 9.71 21.52
C LEU A 519 15.22 8.67 21.37
N ASN A 520 16.46 9.13 21.15
CA ASN A 520 17.63 8.27 21.00
C ASN A 520 17.87 7.37 22.21
N SER A 521 17.78 7.95 23.41
CA SER A 521 17.91 7.19 24.65
C SER A 521 16.83 6.12 24.79
N LYS A 522 15.58 6.43 24.44
CA LYS A 522 14.46 5.49 24.51
C LYS A 522 14.53 4.42 23.41
N MET A 523 14.96 4.77 22.19
CA MET A 523 15.17 3.81 21.10
C MET A 523 16.25 2.78 21.49
N LYS A 524 17.37 3.23 22.06
CA LYS A 524 18.41 2.31 22.57
C LYS A 524 17.88 1.38 23.65
N ALA A 525 17.14 1.92 24.62
CA ALA A 525 16.54 1.13 25.69
C ALA A 525 15.47 0.13 25.15
N ALA A 526 14.80 0.45 24.06
CA ALA A 526 13.82 -0.40 23.41
C ALA A 526 14.43 -1.49 22.51
N GLY A 527 15.75 -1.45 22.27
CA GLY A 527 16.48 -2.50 21.55
C GLY A 527 16.76 -2.20 20.08
N VAL A 528 16.86 -0.92 19.66
CA VAL A 528 17.16 -0.55 18.27
C VAL A 528 18.46 -1.19 17.74
N ASP A 529 19.49 -1.31 18.61
CA ASP A 529 20.76 -1.92 18.21
C ASP A 529 20.62 -3.43 17.95
N LYS A 530 19.75 -4.13 18.70
CA LYS A 530 19.46 -5.55 18.46
C LYS A 530 18.72 -5.76 17.14
N VAL A 531 17.73 -4.90 16.85
CA VAL A 531 17.02 -4.92 15.57
C VAL A 531 17.98 -4.62 14.42
N LYS A 532 18.88 -3.64 14.57
CA LYS A 532 19.90 -3.33 13.56
C LYS A 532 20.80 -4.52 13.27
N THR A 533 21.31 -5.21 14.31
CA THR A 533 22.19 -6.38 14.14
C THR A 533 21.49 -7.53 13.41
N GLU A 534 20.23 -7.82 13.75
CA GLU A 534 19.45 -8.86 13.07
C GLU A 534 19.19 -8.47 11.60
N LEU A 535 18.85 -7.21 11.37
CA LEU A 535 18.63 -6.65 10.04
C LEU A 535 19.91 -6.74 9.18
N GLU A 536 21.06 -6.32 9.71
CA GLU A 536 22.36 -6.39 9.03
C GLU A 536 22.74 -7.83 8.68
N THR A 537 22.43 -8.79 9.54
CA THR A 537 22.69 -10.22 9.31
C THR A 537 21.90 -10.73 8.11
N GLN A 538 20.60 -10.45 8.07
CA GLN A 538 19.72 -10.89 6.97
C GLN A 538 20.02 -10.14 5.68
N ALA A 539 20.23 -8.83 5.76
CA ALA A 539 20.54 -7.97 4.64
C ALA A 539 21.85 -8.37 3.95
N SER A 540 22.89 -8.67 4.73
CA SER A 540 24.18 -9.15 4.20
C SER A 540 24.04 -10.47 3.45
N ALA A 541 23.23 -11.41 3.99
CA ALA A 541 22.94 -12.67 3.32
C ALA A 541 22.18 -12.46 2.00
N PHE A 542 21.23 -11.53 1.97
CA PHE A 542 20.49 -11.18 0.77
C PHE A 542 21.38 -10.57 -0.30
N LEU A 543 22.24 -9.61 0.05
CA LEU A 543 23.17 -8.97 -0.90
C LEU A 543 24.19 -9.98 -1.45
N ALA A 544 24.71 -10.88 -0.61
CA ALA A 544 25.60 -11.95 -1.03
C ALA A 544 24.94 -12.96 -2.01
N ALA A 545 23.63 -13.16 -1.90
CA ALA A 545 22.88 -14.02 -2.82
C ALA A 545 22.46 -13.32 -4.11
N LYS A 546 22.58 -11.99 -4.17
CA LYS A 546 22.24 -11.16 -5.35
C LYS A 546 23.43 -10.95 -6.28
N GLY A 547 24.67 -10.93 -5.75
CA GLY A 547 25.92 -10.82 -6.50
C GLY A 547 26.46 -12.15 -6.93
#